data_02b6352084e260a0b86c22bc875057b1
#
_entry.id   02b6352084e260a0b86c22bc875057b1
#
_cell.length_a   1.000
_cell.length_b   1.000
_cell.length_c   1.000
_cell.angle_alpha   90.00
_cell.angle_beta   90.00
_cell.angle_gamma   90.00
#
_symmetry.space_group_name_H-M   'P 1'
#
loop_
_entity.id
_entity.type
_entity.pdbx_description
1 polymer ?
#
loop_
_entity_poly.entity_id
_entity_poly.type
_entity_poly.pdbx_seq_one_letter_code
_entity_poly.pdbx_strand_id
1 'polypeptide(L)'
;MSKPDSIVSVKSFKMSFGGKTVIKNLNFEVKRGEIFGLLGSNGSGKTSTIRALLGLYQPTEGELLINGKKFTPEDGFVVGYLPEERGLYRKEKVIDVMTYFGELKGQKNPREWALNYLKRVDLVDKANEKIEKLSSGQQQKVQLGITIMNDPKLLILDEPTKGFDPVNRKLLMDIINEVHQKGATILMITHYMDEVERLCDRAILLKDGKARAYGTIKDIKKEFNDISLDEIFVKVYGEQDA
;
A
#
# COMPACT_ATOMS: atom_id res chain seq x y z
N MET A 1 -12.03 17.90 19.74
CA MET A 1 -11.33 16.63 20.00
C MET A 1 -10.04 16.58 19.19
N SER A 2 -8.89 16.38 19.82
CA SER A 2 -7.61 16.20 19.12
C SER A 2 -7.72 14.97 18.21
N LYS A 3 -7.17 15.04 16.97
CA LYS A 3 -7.10 13.88 16.08
C LYS A 3 -6.28 12.78 16.77
N PRO A 4 -6.70 11.49 16.71
CA PRO A 4 -5.89 10.41 17.26
C PRO A 4 -4.50 10.39 16.61
N ASP A 5 -3.49 10.02 17.39
CA ASP A 5 -2.08 10.01 16.98
C ASP A 5 -1.84 9.01 15.83
N SER A 6 -2.66 7.95 15.79
CA SER A 6 -2.67 6.95 14.71
C SER A 6 -3.75 7.24 13.67
N ILE A 7 -3.40 7.05 12.38
CA ILE A 7 -4.34 7.14 11.26
C ILE A 7 -5.02 5.80 10.98
N VAL A 8 -4.30 4.68 11.21
CA VAL A 8 -4.85 3.32 11.12
C VAL A 8 -4.74 2.65 12.48
N SER A 9 -5.80 1.98 12.90
CA SER A 9 -5.84 1.16 14.13
C SER A 9 -6.49 -0.17 13.83
N VAL A 10 -5.79 -1.26 14.14
CA VAL A 10 -6.27 -2.64 14.02
C VAL A 10 -6.20 -3.28 15.40
N LYS A 11 -7.36 -3.73 15.90
CA LYS A 11 -7.48 -4.27 17.27
C LYS A 11 -8.16 -5.63 17.25
N SER A 12 -7.51 -6.63 17.82
CA SER A 12 -7.99 -8.00 17.96
C SER A 12 -8.59 -8.58 16.66
N PHE A 13 -8.01 -8.18 15.51
CA PHE A 13 -8.54 -8.53 14.20
C PHE A 13 -8.39 -10.02 13.93
N LYS A 14 -9.51 -10.65 13.60
CA LYS A 14 -9.59 -12.04 13.14
C LYS A 14 -10.36 -12.11 11.82
N MET A 15 -9.89 -12.95 10.92
CA MET A 15 -10.51 -13.20 9.63
C MET A 15 -10.52 -14.68 9.31
N SER A 16 -11.69 -15.18 8.93
CA SER A 16 -11.87 -16.57 8.50
C SER A 16 -12.66 -16.63 7.19
N PHE A 17 -12.29 -17.55 6.31
CA PHE A 17 -12.98 -17.84 5.05
C PHE A 17 -13.30 -19.33 4.98
N GLY A 18 -14.57 -19.69 4.76
CA GLY A 18 -14.97 -21.10 4.63
C GLY A 18 -14.53 -22.00 5.78
N GLY A 19 -14.54 -21.48 7.03
CA GLY A 19 -14.09 -22.20 8.21
C GLY A 19 -12.57 -22.18 8.47
N LYS A 20 -11.76 -21.70 7.51
CA LYS A 20 -10.31 -21.57 7.68
C LYS A 20 -9.96 -20.17 8.21
N THR A 21 -9.32 -20.10 9.37
CA THR A 21 -8.84 -18.82 9.94
C THR A 21 -7.54 -18.42 9.25
N VAL A 22 -7.56 -17.24 8.60
CA VAL A 22 -6.41 -16.64 7.91
C VAL A 22 -5.67 -15.65 8.82
N ILE A 23 -6.42 -14.84 9.59
CA ILE A 23 -5.87 -13.92 10.59
C ILE A 23 -6.42 -14.33 11.96
N LYS A 24 -5.55 -14.48 12.96
CA LYS A 24 -5.92 -15.08 14.25
C LYS A 24 -6.20 -14.06 15.35
N ASN A 25 -5.37 -13.04 15.51
CA ASN A 25 -5.51 -11.95 16.48
C ASN A 25 -4.46 -10.89 16.15
N LEU A 26 -4.76 -10.04 15.18
CA LEU A 26 -3.80 -9.04 14.71
C LEU A 26 -4.06 -7.70 15.38
N ASN A 27 -2.99 -7.10 15.93
CA ASN A 27 -3.02 -5.80 16.57
C ASN A 27 -1.85 -4.97 16.05
N PHE A 28 -2.13 -3.81 15.48
CA PHE A 28 -1.14 -2.80 15.14
C PHE A 28 -1.79 -1.44 14.90
N GLU A 29 -0.97 -0.42 14.88
CA GLU A 29 -1.37 0.93 14.50
C GLU A 29 -0.37 1.54 13.53
N VAL A 30 -0.84 2.45 12.67
CA VAL A 30 0.00 3.29 11.82
C VAL A 30 -0.15 4.72 12.30
N LYS A 31 0.98 5.35 12.67
CA LYS A 31 1.01 6.73 13.14
C LYS A 31 0.89 7.70 11.96
N ARG A 32 0.41 8.90 12.24
CA ARG A 32 0.33 9.94 11.20
C ARG A 32 1.72 10.38 10.76
N GLY A 33 1.91 10.48 9.44
CA GLY A 33 3.16 10.95 8.86
C GLY A 33 4.30 9.93 8.91
N GLU A 34 4.04 8.64 9.18
CA GLU A 34 5.06 7.59 9.06
C GLU A 34 4.90 6.79 7.75
N ILE A 35 5.96 6.13 7.35
CA ILE A 35 5.93 5.03 6.37
C ILE A 35 5.96 3.72 7.15
N PHE A 36 4.88 2.94 7.05
CA PHE A 36 4.70 1.69 7.78
C PHE A 36 4.70 0.50 6.82
N GLY A 37 5.55 -0.51 7.10
CA GLY A 37 5.66 -1.75 6.34
C GLY A 37 4.74 -2.85 6.88
N LEU A 38 3.89 -3.44 6.04
CA LEU A 38 3.14 -4.66 6.33
C LEU A 38 3.78 -5.82 5.55
N LEU A 39 4.61 -6.61 6.24
CA LEU A 39 5.50 -7.59 5.67
C LEU A 39 5.00 -9.01 5.86
N GLY A 40 5.40 -9.91 4.99
CA GLY A 40 5.05 -11.32 5.13
C GLY A 40 5.09 -12.08 3.81
N SER A 41 5.15 -13.41 3.88
CA SER A 41 5.06 -14.27 2.70
C SER A 41 3.68 -14.25 2.06
N ASN A 42 3.57 -14.83 0.86
CA ASN A 42 2.27 -15.03 0.21
C ASN A 42 1.36 -15.87 1.10
N GLY A 43 0.09 -15.45 1.22
CA GLY A 43 -0.89 -16.12 2.09
C GLY A 43 -0.79 -15.77 3.59
N SER A 44 0.15 -14.93 4.04
CA SER A 44 0.25 -14.52 5.45
C SER A 44 -0.91 -13.64 5.95
N GLY A 45 -1.76 -13.13 5.03
CA GLY A 45 -2.95 -12.34 5.37
C GLY A 45 -2.85 -10.84 5.11
N LYS A 46 -1.76 -10.33 4.51
CA LYS A 46 -1.56 -8.90 4.22
C LYS A 46 -2.70 -8.28 3.41
N THR A 47 -2.97 -8.80 2.23
CA THR A 47 -4.04 -8.30 1.34
C THR A 47 -5.42 -8.45 1.98
N SER A 48 -5.67 -9.54 2.73
CA SER A 48 -6.92 -9.71 3.50
C SER A 48 -7.07 -8.64 4.57
N THR A 49 -5.98 -8.26 5.25
CA THR A 49 -5.98 -7.17 6.24
C THR A 49 -6.33 -5.83 5.60
N ILE A 50 -5.72 -5.50 4.44
CA ILE A 50 -6.03 -4.25 3.73
C ILE A 50 -7.47 -4.25 3.20
N ARG A 51 -7.93 -5.36 2.61
CA ARG A 51 -9.32 -5.47 2.13
C ARG A 51 -10.34 -5.33 3.27
N ALA A 52 -10.03 -5.85 4.45
CA ALA A 52 -10.86 -5.65 5.64
C ALA A 52 -10.80 -4.19 6.15
N LEU A 53 -9.62 -3.57 6.16
CA LEU A 53 -9.44 -2.16 6.54
C LEU A 53 -10.24 -1.22 5.62
N LEU A 54 -10.30 -1.52 4.32
CA LEU A 54 -11.06 -0.79 3.31
C LEU A 54 -12.55 -1.21 3.22
N GLY A 55 -13.03 -2.02 4.18
CA GLY A 55 -14.45 -2.44 4.24
C GLY A 55 -14.88 -3.40 3.13
N LEU A 56 -13.94 -3.92 2.31
CA LEU A 56 -14.24 -4.90 1.25
C LEU A 56 -14.50 -6.30 1.84
N TYR A 57 -13.94 -6.60 3.01
CA TYR A 57 -14.19 -7.81 3.78
C TYR A 57 -14.70 -7.46 5.17
N GLN A 58 -15.68 -8.21 5.65
CA GLN A 58 -16.16 -8.10 7.03
C GLN A 58 -15.24 -8.90 7.95
N PRO A 59 -14.64 -8.29 9.00
CA PRO A 59 -13.88 -9.02 9.99
C PRO A 59 -14.75 -10.05 10.71
N THR A 60 -14.18 -11.23 11.03
CA THR A 60 -14.86 -12.23 11.86
C THR A 60 -14.97 -11.73 13.31
N GLU A 61 -13.90 -11.11 13.80
CA GLU A 61 -13.83 -10.48 15.12
C GLU A 61 -12.88 -9.27 15.05
N GLY A 62 -12.99 -8.37 16.04
CA GLY A 62 -12.11 -7.22 16.17
C GLY A 62 -12.55 -6.01 15.34
N GLU A 63 -11.68 -5.01 15.30
CA GLU A 63 -11.98 -3.69 14.74
C GLU A 63 -10.81 -3.16 13.92
N LEU A 64 -11.13 -2.61 12.73
CA LEU A 64 -10.18 -1.92 11.86
C LEU A 64 -10.73 -0.52 11.58
N LEU A 65 -9.93 0.50 11.90
CA LEU A 65 -10.33 1.90 11.82
C LEU A 65 -9.33 2.72 11.01
N ILE A 66 -9.86 3.64 10.20
CA ILE A 66 -9.12 4.74 9.57
C ILE A 66 -9.63 6.05 10.15
N ASN A 67 -8.74 6.89 10.66
CA ASN A 67 -9.11 8.14 11.35
C ASN A 67 -10.11 7.92 12.53
N GLY A 68 -10.02 6.79 13.23
CA GLY A 68 -10.86 6.45 14.36
C GLY A 68 -12.28 5.99 14.01
N LYS A 69 -12.57 5.72 12.74
CA LYS A 69 -13.86 5.19 12.27
C LYS A 69 -13.67 4.09 11.22
N LYS A 70 -14.69 3.26 11.02
CA LYS A 70 -14.71 2.30 9.92
C LYS A 70 -14.68 3.04 8.59
N PHE A 71 -13.95 2.50 7.62
CA PHE A 71 -13.87 3.06 6.28
C PHE A 71 -15.23 3.05 5.59
N THR A 72 -15.54 4.16 4.92
CA THR A 72 -16.73 4.32 4.07
C THR A 72 -16.30 4.81 2.67
N PRO A 73 -17.14 4.68 1.63
CA PRO A 73 -16.81 5.18 0.28
C PRO A 73 -16.43 6.68 0.24
N GLU A 74 -16.99 7.50 1.11
CA GLU A 74 -16.67 8.95 1.22
C GLU A 74 -15.22 9.19 1.67
N ASP A 75 -14.61 8.23 2.38
CA ASP A 75 -13.21 8.32 2.78
C ASP A 75 -12.24 8.12 1.61
N GLY A 76 -12.72 7.66 0.45
CA GLY A 76 -11.94 7.52 -0.79
C GLY A 76 -11.35 8.83 -1.31
N PHE A 77 -11.82 9.99 -0.86
CA PHE A 77 -11.21 11.29 -1.16
C PHE A 77 -9.90 11.55 -0.40
N VAL A 78 -9.71 10.90 0.74
CA VAL A 78 -8.53 11.09 1.61
C VAL A 78 -7.64 9.86 1.70
N VAL A 79 -8.11 8.73 1.17
CA VAL A 79 -7.37 7.46 1.12
C VAL A 79 -7.05 7.13 -0.33
N GLY A 80 -5.77 6.98 -0.66
CA GLY A 80 -5.31 6.40 -1.92
C GLY A 80 -5.01 4.91 -1.73
N TYR A 81 -5.55 4.06 -2.59
CA TYR A 81 -5.23 2.63 -2.59
C TYR A 81 -4.72 2.19 -3.95
N LEU A 82 -3.50 1.67 -3.98
CA LEU A 82 -2.90 1.00 -5.12
C LEU A 82 -2.93 -0.51 -4.87
N PRO A 83 -3.87 -1.26 -5.46
CA PRO A 83 -3.90 -2.71 -5.33
C PRO A 83 -2.81 -3.37 -6.19
N GLU A 84 -2.41 -4.60 -5.81
CA GLU A 84 -1.53 -5.44 -6.62
C GLU A 84 -2.15 -5.76 -7.99
N GLU A 85 -3.46 -6.00 -8.02
CA GLU A 85 -4.20 -6.27 -9.25
C GLU A 85 -4.60 -4.97 -9.95
N ARG A 86 -4.55 -4.98 -11.29
CA ARG A 86 -4.84 -3.79 -12.09
C ARG A 86 -6.32 -3.65 -12.36
N GLY A 87 -6.93 -2.57 -11.84
CA GLY A 87 -8.35 -2.24 -11.99
C GLY A 87 -8.64 -1.15 -13.03
N LEU A 88 -7.81 -0.99 -14.06
CA LEU A 88 -7.99 0.07 -15.06
C LEU A 88 -8.97 -0.32 -16.18
N TYR A 89 -9.69 0.67 -16.74
CA TYR A 89 -10.57 0.50 -17.90
C TYR A 89 -9.75 0.23 -19.18
N ARG A 90 -9.51 -1.04 -19.48
CA ARG A 90 -8.55 -1.51 -20.48
C ARG A 90 -8.77 -1.00 -21.89
N LYS A 91 -10.04 -0.78 -22.29
CA LYS A 91 -10.44 -0.36 -23.64
C LYS A 91 -10.39 1.16 -23.85
N GLU A 92 -10.21 1.93 -22.77
CA GLU A 92 -10.18 3.37 -22.78
C GLU A 92 -8.75 3.92 -22.93
N LYS A 93 -8.61 5.17 -23.37
CA LYS A 93 -7.33 5.85 -23.48
C LYS A 93 -6.77 6.19 -22.10
N VAL A 94 -5.46 6.19 -21.97
CA VAL A 94 -4.75 6.53 -20.73
C VAL A 94 -5.22 7.89 -20.18
N ILE A 95 -5.21 8.91 -21.04
CA ILE A 95 -5.55 10.26 -20.61
C ILE A 95 -7.02 10.38 -20.18
N ASP A 96 -7.94 9.68 -20.85
CA ASP A 96 -9.35 9.73 -20.55
C ASP A 96 -9.65 9.04 -19.22
N VAL A 97 -9.00 7.88 -18.96
CA VAL A 97 -9.09 7.16 -17.67
C VAL A 97 -8.57 8.03 -16.54
N MET A 98 -7.39 8.64 -16.68
CA MET A 98 -6.81 9.49 -15.66
C MET A 98 -7.65 10.74 -15.39
N THR A 99 -8.18 11.37 -16.45
CA THR A 99 -9.07 12.54 -16.34
C THR A 99 -10.33 12.18 -15.59
N TYR A 100 -11.00 11.09 -15.98
CA TYR A 100 -12.23 10.60 -15.34
C TYR A 100 -12.05 10.35 -13.82
N PHE A 101 -10.99 9.63 -13.44
CA PHE A 101 -10.71 9.40 -12.02
C PHE A 101 -10.35 10.70 -11.28
N GLY A 102 -9.69 11.64 -11.96
CA GLY A 102 -9.39 12.95 -11.40
C GLY A 102 -10.66 13.76 -11.10
N GLU A 103 -11.61 13.76 -12.02
CA GLU A 103 -12.93 14.40 -11.84
C GLU A 103 -13.67 13.75 -10.64
N LEU A 104 -13.73 12.42 -10.60
CA LEU A 104 -14.35 11.70 -9.49
C LEU A 104 -13.72 12.03 -8.13
N LYS A 105 -12.41 12.31 -8.10
CA LYS A 105 -11.66 12.66 -6.88
C LYS A 105 -11.62 14.16 -6.59
N GLY A 106 -12.34 14.98 -7.37
CA GLY A 106 -12.42 16.43 -7.17
C GLY A 106 -11.15 17.18 -7.53
N GLN A 107 -10.28 16.62 -8.39
CA GLN A 107 -9.11 17.35 -8.92
C GLN A 107 -9.56 18.50 -9.81
N LYS A 108 -9.04 19.70 -9.57
CA LYS A 108 -9.49 20.93 -10.29
C LYS A 108 -9.17 20.88 -11.79
N ASN A 109 -7.96 20.44 -12.16
CA ASN A 109 -7.48 20.36 -13.54
C ASN A 109 -6.97 18.95 -13.85
N PRO A 110 -7.85 17.92 -13.88
CA PRO A 110 -7.42 16.52 -13.91
C PRO A 110 -6.65 16.16 -15.18
N ARG A 111 -7.03 16.72 -16.34
CA ARG A 111 -6.34 16.46 -17.62
C ARG A 111 -4.93 17.05 -17.66
N GLU A 112 -4.75 18.28 -17.18
CA GLU A 112 -3.45 18.94 -17.09
C GLU A 112 -2.55 18.20 -16.10
N TRP A 113 -3.08 17.86 -14.93
CA TRP A 113 -2.36 17.06 -13.94
C TRP A 113 -1.91 15.73 -14.54
N ALA A 114 -2.81 15.03 -15.23
CA ALA A 114 -2.51 13.73 -15.86
C ALA A 114 -1.38 13.84 -16.90
N LEU A 115 -1.41 14.85 -17.77
CA LEU A 115 -0.35 15.07 -18.76
C LEU A 115 1.00 15.36 -18.11
N ASN A 116 1.04 16.19 -17.07
CA ASN A 116 2.25 16.51 -16.32
C ASN A 116 2.81 15.24 -15.62
N TYR A 117 1.93 14.43 -15.02
CA TYR A 117 2.34 13.16 -14.42
C TYR A 117 2.87 12.16 -15.45
N LEU A 118 2.16 12.00 -16.60
CA LEU A 118 2.59 11.10 -17.67
C LEU A 118 3.94 11.51 -18.25
N LYS A 119 4.21 12.82 -18.38
CA LYS A 119 5.53 13.32 -18.78
C LYS A 119 6.61 12.91 -17.77
N ARG A 120 6.33 13.00 -16.48
CA ARG A 120 7.24 12.65 -15.40
C ARG A 120 7.63 11.16 -15.40
N VAL A 121 6.67 10.28 -15.73
CA VAL A 121 6.87 8.82 -15.75
C VAL A 121 7.21 8.27 -17.14
N ASP A 122 7.53 9.15 -18.09
CA ASP A 122 7.91 8.83 -19.48
C ASP A 122 6.82 8.04 -20.23
N LEU A 123 5.58 8.54 -20.15
CA LEU A 123 4.40 7.97 -20.80
C LEU A 123 3.53 9.00 -21.54
N VAL A 124 4.01 10.22 -21.73
CA VAL A 124 3.20 11.28 -22.38
C VAL A 124 2.86 10.94 -23.84
N ASP A 125 3.75 10.27 -24.55
CA ASP A 125 3.54 9.75 -25.90
C ASP A 125 2.45 8.67 -25.97
N LYS A 126 2.16 8.01 -24.84
CA LYS A 126 1.13 6.98 -24.67
C LYS A 126 -0.21 7.54 -24.20
N ALA A 127 -0.33 8.85 -23.97
CA ALA A 127 -1.56 9.46 -23.43
C ALA A 127 -2.83 9.09 -24.22
N ASN A 128 -2.74 8.99 -25.54
CA ASN A 128 -3.86 8.63 -26.42
C ASN A 128 -3.95 7.14 -26.76
N GLU A 129 -3.05 6.31 -26.25
CA GLU A 129 -3.10 4.85 -26.40
C GLU A 129 -4.15 4.26 -25.45
N LYS A 130 -4.73 3.11 -25.85
CA LYS A 130 -5.59 2.34 -24.94
C LYS A 130 -4.75 1.67 -23.84
N ILE A 131 -5.31 1.60 -22.63
CA ILE A 131 -4.67 0.95 -21.47
C ILE A 131 -4.19 -0.48 -21.79
N GLU A 132 -4.96 -1.25 -22.55
CA GLU A 132 -4.61 -2.63 -22.93
C GLU A 132 -3.33 -2.75 -23.78
N LYS A 133 -2.88 -1.67 -24.43
CA LYS A 133 -1.65 -1.64 -25.22
C LYS A 133 -0.40 -1.32 -24.39
N LEU A 134 -0.58 -0.91 -23.14
CA LEU A 134 0.50 -0.62 -22.21
C LEU A 134 1.07 -1.91 -21.62
N SER A 135 2.38 -1.94 -21.42
CA SER A 135 3.02 -3.00 -20.62
C SER A 135 2.49 -2.99 -19.18
N SER A 136 2.73 -4.08 -18.47
CA SER A 136 2.30 -4.20 -17.07
C SER A 136 2.88 -3.11 -16.17
N GLY A 137 4.16 -2.75 -16.33
CA GLY A 137 4.77 -1.66 -15.59
C GLY A 137 4.19 -0.31 -15.96
N GLN A 138 3.93 -0.06 -17.26
CA GLN A 138 3.29 1.18 -17.70
C GLN A 138 1.88 1.35 -17.10
N GLN A 139 1.07 0.29 -17.05
CA GLN A 139 -0.23 0.31 -16.41
C GLN A 139 -0.11 0.60 -14.91
N GLN A 140 0.89 0.06 -14.23
CA GLN A 140 1.15 0.33 -12.81
C GLN A 140 1.52 1.80 -12.57
N LYS A 141 2.35 2.40 -13.42
CA LYS A 141 2.66 3.83 -13.38
C LYS A 141 1.37 4.67 -13.50
N VAL A 142 0.50 4.36 -14.47
CA VAL A 142 -0.79 5.05 -14.64
C VAL A 142 -1.67 4.91 -13.39
N GLN A 143 -1.75 3.70 -12.83
CA GLN A 143 -2.56 3.42 -11.65
C GLN A 143 -2.03 4.15 -10.41
N LEU A 144 -0.70 4.22 -10.22
CA LEU A 144 -0.10 5.03 -9.15
C LEU A 144 -0.48 6.51 -9.32
N GLY A 145 -0.39 7.06 -10.55
CA GLY A 145 -0.80 8.44 -10.83
C GLY A 145 -2.24 8.71 -10.41
N ILE A 146 -3.18 7.85 -10.81
CA ILE A 146 -4.59 7.94 -10.40
C ILE A 146 -4.73 7.89 -8.86
N THR A 147 -3.91 7.07 -8.21
CA THR A 147 -3.98 6.87 -6.75
C THR A 147 -3.55 8.11 -5.97
N ILE A 148 -2.54 8.85 -6.46
CA ILE A 148 -1.94 9.99 -5.74
C ILE A 148 -2.45 11.37 -6.18
N MET A 149 -3.26 11.46 -7.24
CA MET A 149 -3.58 12.73 -7.91
C MET A 149 -4.37 13.74 -7.06
N ASN A 150 -4.99 13.31 -5.98
CA ASN A 150 -5.75 14.16 -5.05
C ASN A 150 -5.05 14.36 -3.70
N ASP A 151 -3.72 14.17 -3.62
CA ASP A 151 -2.90 14.33 -2.42
C ASP A 151 -3.49 13.61 -1.19
N PRO A 152 -3.59 12.27 -1.23
CA PRO A 152 -4.22 11.48 -0.17
C PRO A 152 -3.50 11.66 1.17
N LYS A 153 -4.24 11.63 2.29
CA LYS A 153 -3.67 11.68 3.64
C LYS A 153 -3.18 10.32 4.13
N LEU A 154 -3.75 9.26 3.60
CA LEU A 154 -3.31 7.88 3.78
C LEU A 154 -3.13 7.25 2.39
N LEU A 155 -1.94 6.77 2.10
CA LEU A 155 -1.61 6.06 0.87
C LEU A 155 -1.32 4.60 1.21
N ILE A 156 -2.15 3.69 0.72
CA ILE A 156 -1.99 2.24 0.87
C ILE A 156 -1.47 1.68 -0.45
N LEU A 157 -0.33 0.99 -0.40
CA LEU A 157 0.36 0.46 -1.56
C LEU A 157 0.55 -1.04 -1.42
N ASP A 158 -0.05 -1.83 -2.32
CA ASP A 158 0.11 -3.28 -2.35
C ASP A 158 1.06 -3.67 -3.49
N GLU A 159 2.30 -4.04 -3.13
CA GLU A 159 3.39 -4.41 -4.05
C GLU A 159 3.66 -3.35 -5.14
N PRO A 160 3.91 -2.08 -4.80
CA PRO A 160 3.94 -0.97 -5.75
C PRO A 160 5.01 -1.09 -6.83
N THR A 161 6.11 -1.81 -6.56
CA THR A 161 7.28 -1.92 -7.43
C THR A 161 7.47 -3.31 -8.03
N LYS A 162 6.51 -4.21 -7.82
CA LYS A 162 6.58 -5.59 -8.30
C LYS A 162 6.75 -5.66 -9.83
N GLY A 163 7.79 -6.36 -10.25
CA GLY A 163 8.08 -6.58 -11.68
C GLY A 163 8.70 -5.40 -12.41
N PHE A 164 9.15 -4.37 -11.68
CA PHE A 164 9.92 -3.27 -12.27
C PHE A 164 11.43 -3.57 -12.28
N ASP A 165 12.09 -3.07 -13.33
CA ASP A 165 13.55 -2.95 -13.35
C ASP A 165 14.02 -1.91 -12.31
N PRO A 166 15.32 -1.90 -11.94
CA PRO A 166 15.82 -1.01 -10.89
C PRO A 166 15.59 0.48 -11.16
N VAL A 167 15.61 0.93 -12.42
CA VAL A 167 15.43 2.36 -12.77
C VAL A 167 13.99 2.79 -12.54
N ASN A 168 13.03 2.01 -13.04
CA ASN A 168 11.61 2.27 -12.86
C ASN A 168 11.19 2.12 -11.41
N ARG A 169 11.76 1.13 -10.69
CA ARG A 169 11.57 0.94 -9.26
C ARG A 169 11.99 2.18 -8.47
N LYS A 170 13.18 2.72 -8.74
CA LYS A 170 13.66 3.96 -8.12
C LYS A 170 12.72 5.13 -8.39
N LEU A 171 12.31 5.33 -9.64
CA LEU A 171 11.39 6.42 -10.03
C LEU A 171 10.08 6.35 -9.21
N LEU A 172 9.47 5.16 -9.08
CA LEU A 172 8.24 5.01 -8.32
C LEU A 172 8.46 5.30 -6.82
N MET A 173 9.55 4.81 -6.26
CA MET A 173 9.89 5.06 -4.85
C MET A 173 10.16 6.55 -4.58
N ASP A 174 10.79 7.26 -5.49
CA ASP A 174 11.00 8.71 -5.40
C ASP A 174 9.64 9.45 -5.41
N ILE A 175 8.69 9.05 -6.27
CA ILE A 175 7.33 9.60 -6.30
C ILE A 175 6.60 9.33 -4.98
N ILE A 176 6.67 8.11 -4.45
CA ILE A 176 6.04 7.72 -3.18
C ILE A 176 6.62 8.56 -2.02
N ASN A 177 7.95 8.71 -1.99
CA ASN A 177 8.61 9.52 -0.98
C ASN A 177 8.21 11.01 -1.05
N GLU A 178 8.03 11.58 -2.24
CA GLU A 178 7.53 12.96 -2.37
C GLU A 178 6.10 13.12 -1.84
N VAL A 179 5.23 12.12 -2.06
CA VAL A 179 3.87 12.12 -1.50
C VAL A 179 3.94 12.08 0.04
N HIS A 180 4.86 11.28 0.59
CA HIS A 180 5.13 11.25 2.03
C HIS A 180 5.62 12.61 2.55
N GLN A 181 6.62 13.22 1.89
CA GLN A 181 7.16 14.53 2.27
C GLN A 181 6.09 15.65 2.26
N LYS A 182 5.04 15.52 1.46
CA LYS A 182 3.86 16.39 1.50
C LYS A 182 2.91 16.12 2.67
N GLY A 183 3.27 15.20 3.56
CA GLY A 183 2.55 14.89 4.80
C GLY A 183 1.56 13.73 4.70
N ALA A 184 1.64 12.90 3.66
CA ALA A 184 0.88 11.66 3.60
C ALA A 184 1.48 10.61 4.55
N THR A 185 0.62 9.81 5.18
CA THR A 185 1.01 8.56 5.83
C THR A 185 1.00 7.45 4.80
N ILE A 186 1.98 6.55 4.83
CA ILE A 186 2.07 5.45 3.87
C ILE A 186 1.99 4.11 4.60
N LEU A 187 1.09 3.25 4.15
CA LEU A 187 1.03 1.83 4.51
C LEU A 187 1.44 1.02 3.29
N MET A 188 2.64 0.45 3.33
CA MET A 188 3.24 -0.26 2.20
C MET A 188 3.31 -1.76 2.47
N ILE A 189 2.77 -2.54 1.53
CA ILE A 189 2.95 -3.98 1.47
C ILE A 189 4.01 -4.26 0.42
N THR A 190 5.09 -4.92 0.80
CA THR A 190 6.14 -5.36 -0.11
C THR A 190 6.85 -6.58 0.45
N HIS A 191 7.48 -7.34 -0.42
CA HIS A 191 8.42 -8.39 -0.07
C HIS A 191 9.88 -7.99 -0.34
N TYR A 192 10.12 -6.75 -0.78
CA TYR A 192 11.46 -6.20 -0.98
C TYR A 192 11.98 -5.57 0.31
N MET A 193 12.79 -6.33 1.07
CA MET A 193 13.26 -5.92 2.39
C MET A 193 14.19 -4.69 2.33
N ASP A 194 14.94 -4.52 1.24
CA ASP A 194 15.76 -3.34 1.00
C ASP A 194 14.94 -2.03 0.87
N GLU A 195 13.72 -2.11 0.32
CA GLU A 195 12.79 -0.97 0.32
C GLU A 195 12.31 -0.63 1.73
N VAL A 196 12.00 -1.67 2.50
CA VAL A 196 11.52 -1.51 3.88
C VAL A 196 12.61 -0.90 4.76
N GLU A 197 13.84 -1.43 4.71
CA GLU A 197 14.97 -0.89 5.49
C GLU A 197 15.28 0.57 5.17
N ARG A 198 15.09 0.97 3.91
CA ARG A 198 15.41 2.32 3.45
C ARG A 198 14.32 3.33 3.73
N LEU A 199 13.06 2.94 3.73
CA LEU A 199 11.92 3.86 3.69
C LEU A 199 10.99 3.77 4.89
N CYS A 200 10.85 2.59 5.51
CA CYS A 200 9.89 2.43 6.58
C CYS A 200 10.46 2.88 7.93
N ASP A 201 9.66 3.61 8.68
CA ASP A 201 9.94 3.96 10.07
C ASP A 201 9.68 2.76 11.00
N ARG A 202 8.55 2.08 10.74
CA ARG A 202 8.08 0.92 11.51
C ARG A 202 7.53 -0.14 10.58
N ALA A 203 7.48 -1.36 11.06
CA ALA A 203 6.90 -2.48 10.32
C ALA A 203 6.23 -3.50 11.23
N ILE A 204 5.42 -4.36 10.62
CA ILE A 204 4.91 -5.59 11.21
C ILE A 204 5.19 -6.75 10.26
N LEU A 205 5.73 -7.83 10.79
CA LEU A 205 6.01 -9.06 10.06
C LEU A 205 4.93 -10.11 10.39
N LEU A 206 4.16 -10.53 9.39
CA LEU A 206 3.07 -11.49 9.52
C LEU A 206 3.51 -12.89 9.10
N LYS A 207 3.35 -13.90 9.98
CA LYS A 207 3.44 -15.33 9.64
C LYS A 207 2.18 -16.03 10.17
N ASP A 208 1.53 -16.85 9.34
CA ASP A 208 0.37 -17.70 9.69
C ASP A 208 -0.76 -16.94 10.41
N GLY A 209 -1.02 -15.72 9.93
CA GLY A 209 -2.08 -14.84 10.45
C GLY A 209 -1.78 -14.23 11.82
N LYS A 210 -0.51 -14.20 12.26
CA LYS A 210 -0.05 -13.58 13.51
C LYS A 210 1.10 -12.63 13.26
N ALA A 211 1.25 -11.62 14.12
CA ALA A 211 2.46 -10.80 14.17
C ALA A 211 3.62 -11.62 14.76
N ARG A 212 4.75 -11.65 14.07
CA ARG A 212 6.01 -12.25 14.54
C ARG A 212 7.00 -11.20 15.02
N ALA A 213 6.96 -10.01 14.44
CA ALA A 213 7.70 -8.84 14.90
C ALA A 213 6.88 -7.60 14.63
N TYR A 214 7.02 -6.57 15.47
CA TYR A 214 6.31 -5.29 15.35
C TYR A 214 7.06 -4.19 16.09
N GLY A 215 7.38 -3.12 15.43
CA GLY A 215 8.10 -2.00 16.02
C GLY A 215 8.80 -1.14 14.98
N THR A 216 9.76 -0.32 15.43
CA THR A 216 10.67 0.37 14.50
C THR A 216 11.55 -0.66 13.78
N ILE A 217 12.05 -0.31 12.59
CA ILE A 217 12.99 -1.20 11.88
C ILE A 217 14.19 -1.55 12.76
N LYS A 218 14.68 -0.57 13.54
CA LYS A 218 15.77 -0.78 14.49
C LYS A 218 15.41 -1.78 15.61
N ASP A 219 14.20 -1.66 16.19
CA ASP A 219 13.75 -2.58 17.24
C ASP A 219 13.60 -3.99 16.72
N ILE A 220 13.01 -4.14 15.53
CA ILE A 220 12.87 -5.45 14.87
C ILE A 220 14.26 -6.08 14.65
N LYS A 221 15.22 -5.34 14.08
CA LYS A 221 16.59 -5.86 13.86
C LYS A 221 17.24 -6.28 15.18
N LYS A 222 17.10 -5.45 16.23
CA LYS A 222 17.65 -5.74 17.57
C LYS A 222 17.06 -7.02 18.19
N GLU A 223 15.75 -7.27 18.02
CA GLU A 223 15.09 -8.51 18.47
C GLU A 223 15.70 -9.76 17.83
N PHE A 224 16.25 -9.64 16.62
CA PHE A 224 16.87 -10.72 15.86
C PHE A 224 18.41 -10.63 15.81
N ASN A 225 19.07 -10.03 16.82
CA ASN A 225 20.53 -9.90 16.94
C ASN A 225 21.17 -9.02 15.84
N ASP A 226 20.50 -7.95 15.43
CA ASP A 226 20.95 -6.93 14.48
C ASP A 226 21.28 -7.46 13.06
N ILE A 227 20.71 -8.60 12.65
CA ILE A 227 20.82 -9.08 11.27
C ILE A 227 19.94 -8.26 10.32
N SER A 228 20.15 -8.38 9.01
CA SER A 228 19.36 -7.70 7.99
C SER A 228 17.88 -8.14 7.97
N LEU A 229 16.97 -7.30 7.45
CA LEU A 229 15.57 -7.72 7.30
C LEU A 229 15.40 -8.91 6.36
N ASP A 230 16.25 -9.05 5.34
CA ASP A 230 16.27 -10.24 4.47
C ASP A 230 16.58 -11.51 5.26
N GLU A 231 17.60 -11.47 6.12
CA GLU A 231 17.97 -12.61 6.98
C GLU A 231 16.87 -12.91 8.02
N ILE A 232 16.24 -11.87 8.60
CA ILE A 232 15.09 -12.03 9.50
C ILE A 232 13.95 -12.72 8.74
N PHE A 233 13.66 -12.27 7.52
CA PHE A 233 12.61 -12.85 6.68
C PHE A 233 12.91 -14.33 6.40
N VAL A 234 14.13 -14.67 5.97
CA VAL A 234 14.56 -16.04 5.74
C VAL A 234 14.45 -16.87 7.01
N LYS A 235 14.90 -16.36 8.16
CA LYS A 235 14.81 -17.05 9.46
C LYS A 235 13.36 -17.32 9.87
N VAL A 236 12.48 -16.31 9.75
CA VAL A 236 11.07 -16.44 10.13
C VAL A 236 10.31 -17.41 9.22
N TYR A 237 10.60 -17.43 7.91
CA TYR A 237 9.85 -18.25 6.95
C TYR A 237 10.59 -19.52 6.51
N GLY A 238 11.92 -19.58 6.69
CA GLY A 238 12.72 -20.77 6.39
C GLY A 238 12.65 -21.85 7.46
N GLU A 239 12.32 -21.50 8.69
CA GLU A 239 12.00 -22.48 9.75
C GLU A 239 10.62 -23.09 9.41
N GLN A 240 10.62 -24.21 8.70
CA GLN A 240 9.46 -25.11 8.67
C GLN A 240 9.24 -25.55 10.12
N ASP A 241 8.01 -25.43 10.63
CA ASP A 241 7.64 -25.93 11.94
C ASP A 241 8.07 -27.41 12.05
N ALA A 242 9.09 -27.66 12.88
CA ALA A 242 9.56 -29.00 13.23
C ALA A 242 8.58 -29.63 14.21
#